data_aded6a0fd3a7ad7a74b39efb817ea5a4
#
_entry.id   aded6a0fd3a7ad7a74b39efb817ea5a4
#
_cell.length_a   1.000
_cell.length_b   1.000
_cell.length_c   1.000
_cell.angle_alpha   90.00
_cell.angle_beta   90.00
_cell.angle_gamma   90.00
#
_symmetry.space_group_name_H-M   'P 1'
#
loop_
_entity.id
_entity.type
_entity.pdbx_description
1 polymer ?
#
loop_
_entity_poly.entity_id
_entity_poly.type
_entity_poly.pdbx_seq_one_letter_code
_entity_poly.pdbx_strand_id
1 'polypeptide(L)'
;MTGANRRRTAILISGRGSNMQALVQASGATDYPAEIALVVSNRADAAGLAWAERQGIPTAIVDHKSFPDRAAFDQRIGETLCEAGIELVALAGFMRLMTADFVNSWRGRMINIHPSLLPAFKGLDTHARALAAGVKIAGCTVHFVTPEMDEGPIIAQAAVPVIEGDDEDRLAARVLAAEHRLYPAALGWIAEGRI
;
A
#
# COMPACT_ATOMS: atom_id res chain seq x y z
N MET A 1 -2.60 28.90 15.40
CA MET A 1 -1.84 28.00 14.50
C MET A 1 -2.86 27.26 13.67
N THR A 2 -3.05 27.64 12.43
CA THR A 2 -3.94 26.95 11.47
C THR A 2 -3.37 25.55 11.25
N GLY A 3 -4.10 24.52 11.69
CA GLY A 3 -3.72 23.14 11.44
C GLY A 3 -3.50 22.95 9.94
N ALA A 4 -2.29 22.52 9.56
CA ALA A 4 -2.01 22.18 8.18
C ALA A 4 -3.08 21.19 7.71
N ASN A 5 -3.71 21.47 6.56
CA ASN A 5 -4.75 20.61 6.01
C ASN A 5 -4.09 19.26 5.65
N ARG A 6 -4.30 18.24 6.48
CA ARG A 6 -3.73 16.90 6.27
C ARG A 6 -4.38 16.27 5.03
N ARG A 7 -3.59 15.68 4.17
CA ARG A 7 -4.07 15.02 2.95
C ARG A 7 -4.92 13.79 3.32
N ARG A 8 -6.18 13.81 2.92
CA ARG A 8 -7.11 12.69 3.18
C ARG A 8 -6.71 11.47 2.36
N THR A 9 -6.32 10.41 3.04
CA THR A 9 -5.73 9.20 2.44
C THR A 9 -6.61 7.99 2.70
N ALA A 10 -6.87 7.19 1.66
CA ALA A 10 -7.45 5.87 1.79
C ALA A 10 -6.37 4.80 1.70
N ILE A 11 -6.55 3.70 2.44
CA ILE A 11 -5.71 2.51 2.34
C ILE A 11 -6.57 1.36 1.77
N LEU A 12 -6.07 0.72 0.70
CA LEU A 12 -6.70 -0.45 0.10
C LEU A 12 -5.97 -1.72 0.56
N ILE A 13 -6.73 -2.69 1.06
CA ILE A 13 -6.22 -3.97 1.59
C ILE A 13 -6.99 -5.17 1.04
N SER A 14 -6.38 -6.37 1.12
CA SER A 14 -7.07 -7.65 0.84
C SER A 14 -6.97 -8.66 1.98
N GLY A 15 -6.26 -8.34 3.08
CA GLY A 15 -5.99 -9.31 4.13
C GLY A 15 -5.68 -8.70 5.49
N ARG A 16 -4.56 -9.13 6.11
CA ARG A 16 -4.17 -8.74 7.48
C ARG A 16 -3.91 -7.24 7.67
N GLY A 17 -3.39 -6.56 6.66
CA GLY A 17 -3.17 -5.12 6.70
C GLY A 17 -2.02 -4.68 7.61
N SER A 18 -0.90 -5.41 7.68
CA SER A 18 0.24 -5.03 8.53
C SER A 18 0.85 -3.68 8.11
N ASN A 19 1.01 -3.44 6.82
CA ASN A 19 1.44 -2.14 6.29
C ASN A 19 0.40 -1.03 6.54
N MET A 20 -0.90 -1.35 6.44
CA MET A 20 -1.97 -0.43 6.84
C MET A 20 -1.82 0.00 8.30
N GLN A 21 -1.54 -0.95 9.21
CA GLN A 21 -1.35 -0.63 10.63
C GLN A 21 -0.19 0.34 10.85
N ALA A 22 0.93 0.16 10.15
CA ALA A 22 2.07 1.06 10.23
C ALA A 22 1.72 2.48 9.73
N LEU A 23 0.96 2.60 8.63
CA LEU A 23 0.47 3.88 8.12
C LEU A 23 -0.47 4.58 9.12
N VAL A 24 -1.41 3.83 9.70
CA VAL A 24 -2.35 4.35 10.72
C VAL A 24 -1.61 4.84 11.96
N GLN A 25 -0.65 4.06 12.46
CA GLN A 25 0.15 4.45 13.63
C GLN A 25 0.93 5.75 13.37
N ALA A 26 1.55 5.88 12.21
CA ALA A 26 2.27 7.10 11.83
C ALA A 26 1.33 8.29 11.71
N SER A 27 0.13 8.11 11.16
CA SER A 27 -0.86 9.17 11.01
C SER A 27 -1.45 9.66 12.30
N GLY A 28 -1.24 8.97 13.41
CA GLY A 28 -1.60 9.40 14.77
C GLY A 28 -0.75 10.56 15.30
N ALA A 29 0.43 10.82 14.73
CA ALA A 29 1.25 11.96 15.11
C ALA A 29 0.61 13.29 14.62
N THR A 30 0.64 14.30 15.46
CA THR A 30 -0.02 15.59 15.19
C THR A 30 0.58 16.36 14.04
N ASP A 31 1.84 16.13 13.75
CA ASP A 31 2.63 16.75 12.67
C ASP A 31 2.70 15.91 11.39
N TYR A 32 2.08 14.70 11.38
CA TYR A 32 2.06 13.86 10.20
C TYR A 32 1.11 14.43 9.14
N PRO A 33 1.57 14.61 7.88
CA PRO A 33 0.86 15.42 6.88
C PRO A 33 -0.32 14.71 6.21
N ALA A 34 -0.54 13.41 6.49
CA ALA A 34 -1.65 12.63 5.97
C ALA A 34 -2.60 12.18 7.08
N GLU A 35 -3.90 12.17 6.79
CA GLU A 35 -4.96 11.60 7.61
C GLU A 35 -5.44 10.31 6.97
N ILE A 36 -5.47 9.20 7.70
CA ILE A 36 -6.10 7.97 7.21
C ILE A 36 -7.61 8.09 7.43
N ALA A 37 -8.32 8.46 6.37
CA ALA A 37 -9.74 8.78 6.41
C ALA A 37 -10.64 7.57 6.07
N LEU A 38 -10.09 6.53 5.42
CA LEU A 38 -10.84 5.36 4.99
C LEU A 38 -9.92 4.14 4.80
N VAL A 39 -10.41 2.97 5.18
CA VAL A 39 -9.82 1.68 4.77
C VAL A 39 -10.82 0.93 3.91
N VAL A 40 -10.42 0.55 2.71
CA VAL A 40 -11.25 -0.21 1.76
C VAL A 40 -10.68 -1.61 1.60
N SER A 41 -11.55 -2.63 1.63
CA SER A 41 -11.15 -4.00 1.31
C SER A 41 -12.04 -4.58 0.20
N ASN A 42 -11.42 -5.37 -0.68
CA ASN A 42 -12.13 -6.18 -1.67
C ASN A 42 -12.60 -7.53 -1.12
N ARG A 43 -12.46 -7.74 0.21
CA ARG A 43 -12.86 -8.96 0.91
C ARG A 43 -13.47 -8.61 2.26
N ALA A 44 -14.66 -9.14 2.53
CA ALA A 44 -15.35 -8.91 3.80
C ALA A 44 -14.65 -9.59 5.01
N ASP A 45 -13.91 -10.67 4.75
CA ASP A 45 -13.17 -11.45 5.76
C ASP A 45 -11.75 -10.91 6.02
N ALA A 46 -11.38 -9.77 5.47
CA ALA A 46 -10.07 -9.17 5.69
C ALA A 46 -9.91 -8.72 7.15
N ALA A 47 -9.00 -9.36 7.89
CA ALA A 47 -8.75 -9.05 9.31
C ALA A 47 -8.35 -7.59 9.57
N GLY A 48 -7.79 -6.93 8.56
CA GLY A 48 -7.44 -5.51 8.61
C GLY A 48 -8.65 -4.59 8.82
N LEU A 49 -9.84 -4.94 8.31
CA LEU A 49 -11.06 -4.16 8.50
C LEU A 49 -11.43 -4.06 9.99
N ALA A 50 -11.56 -5.20 10.66
CA ALA A 50 -11.89 -5.23 12.08
C ALA A 50 -10.83 -4.51 12.94
N TRP A 51 -9.57 -4.51 12.52
CA TRP A 51 -8.54 -3.76 13.21
C TRP A 51 -8.73 -2.24 12.99
N ALA A 52 -8.99 -1.78 11.76
CA ALA A 52 -9.22 -0.37 11.45
C ALA A 52 -10.44 0.19 12.20
N GLU A 53 -11.54 -0.56 12.26
CA GLU A 53 -12.74 -0.20 13.01
C GLU A 53 -12.45 0.02 14.51
N ARG A 54 -11.63 -0.85 15.12
CA ARG A 54 -11.19 -0.67 16.51
C ARG A 54 -10.34 0.57 16.74
N GLN A 55 -9.69 1.09 15.68
CA GLN A 55 -8.97 2.38 15.72
C GLN A 55 -9.88 3.57 15.42
N GLY A 56 -11.18 3.37 15.22
CA GLY A 56 -12.15 4.42 14.88
C GLY A 56 -12.05 4.91 13.44
N ILE A 57 -11.38 4.16 12.55
CA ILE A 57 -11.23 4.52 11.14
C ILE A 57 -12.42 3.97 10.36
N PRO A 58 -13.11 4.79 9.55
CA PRO A 58 -14.15 4.32 8.65
C PRO A 58 -13.64 3.20 7.73
N THR A 59 -14.49 2.19 7.51
CA THR A 59 -14.18 1.07 6.62
C THR A 59 -15.24 0.94 5.53
N ALA A 60 -14.83 0.40 4.39
CA ALA A 60 -15.75 0.02 3.31
C ALA A 60 -15.36 -1.34 2.71
N ILE A 61 -16.37 -2.12 2.37
CA ILE A 61 -16.19 -3.40 1.68
C ILE A 61 -16.73 -3.24 0.25
N VAL A 62 -15.85 -3.43 -0.72
CA VAL A 62 -16.20 -3.50 -2.15
C VAL A 62 -15.82 -4.89 -2.63
N ASP A 63 -16.72 -5.87 -2.45
CA ASP A 63 -16.42 -7.25 -2.83
C ASP A 63 -16.36 -7.41 -4.35
N HIS A 64 -15.17 -7.69 -4.87
CA HIS A 64 -14.93 -7.84 -6.30
C HIS A 64 -15.78 -8.95 -6.97
N LYS A 65 -16.29 -9.90 -6.19
CA LYS A 65 -17.18 -10.98 -6.69
C LYS A 65 -18.60 -10.50 -6.98
N SER A 66 -18.99 -9.34 -6.45
CA SER A 66 -20.32 -8.76 -6.62
C SER A 66 -20.47 -7.97 -7.93
N PHE A 67 -19.41 -7.88 -8.74
CA PHE A 67 -19.40 -7.10 -9.97
C PHE A 67 -19.21 -7.99 -11.19
N PRO A 68 -19.83 -7.65 -12.33
CA PRO A 68 -19.75 -8.45 -13.55
C PRO A 68 -18.33 -8.46 -14.15
N ASP A 69 -17.58 -7.39 -13.97
CA ASP A 69 -16.25 -7.23 -14.50
C ASP A 69 -15.39 -6.29 -13.64
N ARG A 70 -14.13 -6.17 -14.03
CA ARG A 70 -13.14 -5.32 -13.33
C ARG A 70 -13.48 -3.84 -13.42
N ALA A 71 -14.02 -3.37 -14.53
CA ALA A 71 -14.33 -1.96 -14.72
C ALA A 71 -15.43 -1.49 -13.77
N ALA A 72 -16.51 -2.29 -13.63
CA ALA A 72 -17.59 -2.01 -12.67
C ALA A 72 -17.10 -2.03 -11.21
N PHE A 73 -16.20 -2.96 -10.88
CA PHE A 73 -15.57 -3.02 -9.56
C PHE A 73 -14.72 -1.76 -9.29
N ASP A 74 -13.85 -1.37 -10.23
CA ASP A 74 -12.97 -0.21 -10.10
C ASP A 74 -13.79 1.09 -10.03
N GLN A 75 -14.86 1.18 -10.81
CA GLN A 75 -15.81 2.30 -10.74
C GLN A 75 -16.37 2.44 -9.31
N ARG A 76 -16.83 1.34 -8.71
CA ARG A 76 -17.38 1.39 -7.34
C ARG A 76 -16.31 1.77 -6.30
N ILE A 77 -15.08 1.31 -6.44
CA ILE A 77 -13.96 1.78 -5.60
C ILE A 77 -13.78 3.29 -5.79
N GLY A 78 -13.76 3.79 -7.03
CA GLY A 78 -13.60 5.21 -7.34
C GLY A 78 -14.70 6.07 -6.71
N GLU A 79 -15.96 5.65 -6.80
CA GLU A 79 -17.11 6.30 -6.16
C GLU A 79 -16.92 6.36 -4.64
N THR A 80 -16.57 5.23 -4.02
CA THR A 80 -16.32 5.13 -2.57
C THR A 80 -15.21 6.09 -2.11
N LEU A 81 -14.11 6.19 -2.86
CA LEU A 81 -13.02 7.10 -2.57
C LEU A 81 -13.43 8.57 -2.75
N CYS A 82 -14.21 8.87 -3.79
CA CYS A 82 -14.71 10.21 -4.07
C CYS A 82 -15.70 10.68 -2.99
N GLU A 83 -16.67 9.83 -2.62
CA GLU A 83 -17.63 10.08 -1.55
C GLU A 83 -16.95 10.41 -0.20
N ALA A 84 -15.82 9.77 0.06
CA ALA A 84 -15.00 10.01 1.27
C ALA A 84 -14.04 11.21 1.11
N GLY A 85 -14.02 11.90 -0.01
CA GLY A 85 -13.14 13.04 -0.27
C GLY A 85 -11.65 12.67 -0.23
N ILE A 86 -11.28 11.49 -0.76
CA ILE A 86 -9.91 10.98 -0.72
C ILE A 86 -9.05 11.72 -1.75
N GLU A 87 -7.85 12.08 -1.34
CA GLU A 87 -6.85 12.77 -2.15
C GLU A 87 -5.67 11.86 -2.53
N LEU A 88 -5.31 10.92 -1.65
CA LEU A 88 -4.21 9.97 -1.83
C LEU A 88 -4.70 8.54 -1.59
N VAL A 89 -4.13 7.58 -2.32
CA VAL A 89 -4.44 6.15 -2.15
C VAL A 89 -3.15 5.38 -1.88
N ALA A 90 -3.14 4.58 -0.81
CA ALA A 90 -2.04 3.69 -0.46
C ALA A 90 -2.49 2.23 -0.60
N LEU A 91 -1.85 1.46 -1.48
CA LEU A 91 -2.09 0.03 -1.61
C LEU A 91 -1.25 -0.72 -0.58
N ALA A 92 -1.88 -1.40 0.36
CA ALA A 92 -1.21 -2.13 1.44
C ALA A 92 -1.56 -3.62 1.40
N GLY A 93 -1.04 -4.33 0.42
CA GLY A 93 -1.37 -5.72 0.15
C GLY A 93 -2.76 -5.87 -0.50
N PHE A 94 -3.07 -4.99 -1.43
CA PHE A 94 -4.28 -5.08 -2.25
C PHE A 94 -4.03 -6.01 -3.44
N MET A 95 -4.65 -7.21 -3.41
CA MET A 95 -4.36 -8.32 -4.33
C MET A 95 -5.29 -8.32 -5.56
N ARG A 96 -5.54 -7.14 -6.15
CA ARG A 96 -6.32 -7.00 -7.38
C ARG A 96 -5.62 -6.10 -8.38
N LEU A 97 -5.60 -6.53 -9.63
CA LEU A 97 -5.19 -5.67 -10.73
C LEU A 97 -6.35 -4.74 -11.07
N MET A 98 -6.06 -3.46 -11.15
CA MET A 98 -7.01 -2.41 -11.54
C MET A 98 -6.90 -2.11 -13.03
N THR A 99 -7.95 -1.54 -13.61
CA THR A 99 -7.95 -1.09 -15.00
C THR A 99 -7.01 0.09 -15.22
N ALA A 100 -6.52 0.24 -16.44
CA ALA A 100 -5.67 1.38 -16.79
C ALA A 100 -6.39 2.73 -16.57
N ASP A 101 -7.68 2.79 -16.87
CA ASP A 101 -8.49 4.01 -16.70
C ASP A 101 -8.57 4.42 -15.23
N PHE A 102 -8.83 3.45 -14.33
CA PHE A 102 -8.84 3.71 -12.89
C PHE A 102 -7.47 4.18 -12.40
N VAL A 103 -6.40 3.46 -12.75
CA VAL A 103 -5.03 3.82 -12.35
C VAL A 103 -4.66 5.22 -12.87
N ASN A 104 -4.99 5.53 -14.12
CA ASN A 104 -4.71 6.85 -14.72
C ASN A 104 -5.48 7.98 -14.03
N SER A 105 -6.71 7.73 -13.54
CA SER A 105 -7.49 8.73 -12.79
C SER A 105 -6.83 9.08 -11.44
N TRP A 106 -5.98 8.20 -10.91
CA TRP A 106 -5.21 8.38 -9.67
C TRP A 106 -3.72 8.65 -9.91
N ARG A 107 -3.32 8.98 -11.14
CA ARG A 107 -1.91 9.23 -11.49
C ARG A 107 -1.26 10.25 -10.56
N GLY A 108 -0.09 9.90 -10.01
CA GLY A 108 0.65 10.72 -9.05
C GLY A 108 0.02 10.80 -7.65
N ARG A 109 -1.10 10.09 -7.42
CA ARG A 109 -1.83 10.09 -6.14
C ARG A 109 -2.07 8.69 -5.57
N MET A 110 -1.63 7.64 -6.26
CA MET A 110 -1.72 6.27 -5.81
C MET A 110 -0.34 5.66 -5.71
N ILE A 111 -0.04 5.08 -4.55
CA ILE A 111 1.25 4.44 -4.25
C ILE A 111 1.06 2.99 -3.80
N ASN A 112 2.09 2.19 -4.01
CA ASN A 112 2.15 0.80 -3.58
C ASN A 112 3.48 0.53 -2.85
N ILE A 113 3.44 -0.39 -1.89
CA ILE A 113 4.63 -1.00 -1.30
C ILE A 113 4.81 -2.40 -1.87
N HIS A 114 5.98 -2.67 -2.45
CA HIS A 114 6.32 -3.95 -3.05
C HIS A 114 7.51 -4.58 -2.33
N PRO A 115 7.43 -5.87 -1.92
CA PRO A 115 8.44 -6.52 -1.08
C PRO A 115 9.66 -7.02 -1.87
N SER A 116 10.20 -6.18 -2.75
CA SER A 116 11.49 -6.39 -3.42
C SER A 116 12.16 -5.05 -3.75
N LEU A 117 13.44 -5.09 -4.11
CA LEU A 117 14.16 -3.96 -4.70
C LEU A 117 13.86 -3.87 -6.20
N LEU A 118 12.75 -3.23 -6.58
CA LEU A 118 12.42 -3.03 -7.99
C LEU A 118 13.58 -2.38 -8.76
N PRO A 119 13.79 -2.76 -10.02
CA PRO A 119 12.95 -3.58 -10.90
C PRO A 119 13.12 -5.10 -10.73
N ALA A 120 13.90 -5.56 -9.75
CA ALA A 120 14.07 -6.99 -9.50
C ALA A 120 12.83 -7.60 -8.83
N PHE A 121 12.51 -8.84 -9.18
CA PHE A 121 11.45 -9.65 -8.55
C PHE A 121 10.07 -8.98 -8.53
N LYS A 122 9.60 -8.42 -9.66
CA LYS A 122 8.23 -7.95 -9.83
C LYS A 122 7.23 -9.08 -9.61
N GLY A 123 5.99 -8.77 -9.22
CA GLY A 123 4.91 -9.73 -9.02
C GLY A 123 5.00 -10.50 -7.71
N LEU A 124 4.56 -11.75 -7.72
CA LEU A 124 4.40 -12.57 -6.52
C LEU A 124 5.69 -13.34 -6.15
N ASP A 125 5.67 -13.96 -4.96
CA ASP A 125 6.70 -14.88 -4.43
C ASP A 125 8.10 -14.27 -4.39
N THR A 126 8.19 -12.99 -4.07
CA THR A 126 9.43 -12.20 -4.14
C THR A 126 10.53 -12.76 -3.24
N HIS A 127 10.19 -13.20 -2.03
CA HIS A 127 11.16 -13.72 -1.06
C HIS A 127 11.70 -15.07 -1.49
N ALA A 128 10.84 -16.01 -1.90
CA ALA A 128 11.25 -17.30 -2.42
C ALA A 128 12.16 -17.15 -3.65
N ARG A 129 11.79 -16.24 -4.58
CA ARG A 129 12.58 -15.95 -5.79
C ARG A 129 13.92 -15.29 -5.47
N ALA A 130 13.97 -14.40 -4.49
CA ALA A 130 15.21 -13.77 -4.06
C ALA A 130 16.18 -14.79 -3.43
N LEU A 131 15.67 -15.68 -2.58
CA LEU A 131 16.45 -16.78 -1.99
C LEU A 131 16.95 -17.74 -3.07
N ALA A 132 16.10 -18.18 -3.98
CA ALA A 132 16.46 -19.06 -5.09
C ALA A 132 17.51 -18.45 -6.04
N ALA A 133 17.47 -17.13 -6.24
CA ALA A 133 18.47 -16.39 -7.03
C ALA A 133 19.80 -16.20 -6.30
N GLY A 134 19.88 -16.53 -5.00
CA GLY A 134 21.11 -16.41 -4.20
C GLY A 134 21.58 -14.99 -3.97
N VAL A 135 20.70 -13.98 -4.07
CA VAL A 135 21.04 -12.58 -3.81
C VAL A 135 21.45 -12.38 -2.35
N LYS A 136 22.34 -11.45 -2.09
CA LYS A 136 22.78 -11.12 -0.72
C LYS A 136 22.07 -9.92 -0.12
N ILE A 137 21.38 -9.16 -0.96
CA ILE A 137 20.58 -7.99 -0.59
C ILE A 137 19.20 -8.16 -1.16
N ALA A 138 18.19 -8.04 -0.31
CA ALA A 138 16.76 -7.93 -0.65
C ALA A 138 16.22 -6.60 -0.12
N GLY A 139 14.91 -6.40 -0.11
CA GLY A 139 14.33 -5.18 0.44
C GLY A 139 12.91 -4.93 -0.06
N CYS A 140 12.51 -3.68 0.03
CA CYS A 140 11.20 -3.23 -0.41
C CYS A 140 11.29 -1.91 -1.18
N THR A 141 10.25 -1.62 -1.97
CA THR A 141 10.13 -0.43 -2.80
C THR A 141 8.76 0.20 -2.60
N VAL A 142 8.72 1.50 -2.33
CA VAL A 142 7.51 2.31 -2.50
C VAL A 142 7.59 2.99 -3.86
N HIS A 143 6.53 2.87 -4.65
CA HIS A 143 6.47 3.43 -6.00
C HIS A 143 5.07 3.97 -6.31
N PHE A 144 4.96 4.89 -7.26
CA PHE A 144 3.69 5.27 -7.83
C PHE A 144 3.11 4.11 -8.63
N VAL A 145 1.78 3.95 -8.59
CA VAL A 145 1.10 2.92 -9.36
C VAL A 145 0.90 3.40 -10.80
N THR A 146 1.26 2.54 -11.75
CA THR A 146 0.99 2.69 -13.19
C THR A 146 0.20 1.50 -13.70
N PRO A 147 -0.38 1.55 -14.91
CA PRO A 147 -1.09 0.40 -15.48
C PRO A 147 -0.23 -0.87 -15.59
N GLU A 148 1.07 -0.69 -15.80
CA GLU A 148 2.06 -1.77 -15.84
C GLU A 148 2.41 -2.19 -14.41
N MET A 149 2.35 -3.50 -14.14
CA MET A 149 2.56 -4.04 -12.80
C MET A 149 4.00 -3.83 -12.32
N ASP A 150 4.12 -3.15 -11.16
CA ASP A 150 5.40 -2.87 -10.48
C ASP A 150 6.43 -2.12 -11.34
N GLU A 151 5.96 -1.26 -12.26
CA GLU A 151 6.80 -0.47 -13.17
C GLU A 151 6.75 1.04 -12.96
N GLY A 152 5.92 1.50 -12.05
CA GLY A 152 5.78 2.94 -11.78
C GLY A 152 7.03 3.58 -11.18
N PRO A 153 7.14 4.90 -11.24
CA PRO A 153 8.28 5.65 -10.70
C PRO A 153 8.53 5.31 -9.23
N ILE A 154 9.78 4.94 -8.94
CA ILE A 154 10.21 4.61 -7.58
C ILE A 154 10.30 5.88 -6.74
N ILE A 155 9.70 5.85 -5.55
CA ILE A 155 9.73 6.92 -4.57
C ILE A 155 10.86 6.70 -3.57
N ALA A 156 10.93 5.47 -3.02
CA ALA A 156 11.94 5.11 -2.04
C ALA A 156 12.16 3.60 -1.99
N GLN A 157 13.34 3.20 -1.56
CA GLN A 157 13.71 1.81 -1.36
C GLN A 157 14.43 1.62 -0.02
N ALA A 158 14.22 0.46 0.61
CA ALA A 158 14.98 0.05 1.78
C ALA A 158 15.58 -1.34 1.54
N ALA A 159 16.89 -1.43 1.70
CA ALA A 159 17.63 -2.67 1.55
C ALA A 159 17.76 -3.40 2.89
N VAL A 160 17.71 -4.74 2.83
CA VAL A 160 17.97 -5.63 3.97
C VAL A 160 18.91 -6.75 3.55
N PRO A 161 19.80 -7.25 4.44
CA PRO A 161 20.63 -8.39 4.11
C PRO A 161 19.83 -9.67 3.99
N VAL A 162 20.23 -10.56 3.09
CA VAL A 162 19.87 -11.98 3.12
C VAL A 162 20.94 -12.72 3.93
N ILE A 163 20.55 -13.34 5.04
CA ILE A 163 21.46 -14.00 5.99
C ILE A 163 21.54 -15.48 5.62
N GLU A 164 22.72 -16.07 5.81
CA GLU A 164 22.89 -17.49 5.60
C GLU A 164 21.94 -18.32 6.48
N GLY A 165 21.24 -19.26 5.86
CA GLY A 165 20.22 -20.07 6.53
C GLY A 165 18.83 -19.38 6.63
N ASP A 166 18.63 -18.23 5.97
CA ASP A 166 17.28 -17.67 5.85
C ASP A 166 16.37 -18.62 5.07
N ASP A 167 15.19 -18.81 5.61
CA ASP A 167 14.00 -19.27 4.91
C ASP A 167 13.14 -18.07 4.44
N GLU A 168 12.08 -18.37 3.74
CA GLU A 168 11.16 -17.34 3.21
C GLU A 168 10.56 -16.49 4.32
N ASP A 169 10.13 -17.10 5.44
CA ASP A 169 9.49 -16.41 6.55
C ASP A 169 10.44 -15.44 7.26
N ARG A 170 11.70 -15.84 7.45
CA ARG A 170 12.73 -14.97 8.08
C ARG A 170 13.05 -13.77 7.21
N LEU A 171 13.22 -13.99 5.91
CA LEU A 171 13.45 -12.89 4.96
C LEU A 171 12.23 -11.99 4.89
N ALA A 172 11.02 -12.54 4.77
CA ALA A 172 9.77 -11.78 4.75
C ALA A 172 9.59 -10.92 6.01
N ALA A 173 9.85 -11.45 7.19
CA ALA A 173 9.77 -10.69 8.45
C ALA A 173 10.75 -9.50 8.47
N ARG A 174 11.97 -9.69 7.94
CA ARG A 174 12.99 -8.64 7.86
C ARG A 174 12.61 -7.56 6.85
N VAL A 175 12.11 -7.93 5.69
CA VAL A 175 11.59 -7.00 4.67
C VAL A 175 10.39 -6.24 5.23
N LEU A 176 9.43 -6.91 5.86
CA LEU A 176 8.25 -6.29 6.46
C LEU A 176 8.62 -5.23 7.51
N ALA A 177 9.63 -5.49 8.34
CA ALA A 177 10.12 -4.50 9.30
C ALA A 177 10.70 -3.24 8.62
N ALA A 178 11.27 -3.39 7.42
CA ALA A 178 11.73 -2.26 6.61
C ALA A 178 10.55 -1.52 5.96
N GLU A 179 9.55 -2.24 5.45
CA GLU A 179 8.32 -1.68 4.89
C GLU A 179 7.59 -0.79 5.90
N HIS A 180 7.44 -1.24 7.13
CA HIS A 180 6.76 -0.49 8.20
C HIS A 180 7.42 0.85 8.55
N ARG A 181 8.69 1.03 8.21
CA ARG A 181 9.39 2.32 8.35
C ARG A 181 9.33 3.15 7.07
N LEU A 182 9.53 2.49 5.92
CA LEU A 182 9.64 3.16 4.63
C LEU A 182 8.30 3.70 4.15
N TYR A 183 7.24 2.91 4.28
CA TYR A 183 5.94 3.26 3.70
C TYR A 183 5.33 4.51 4.35
N PRO A 184 5.30 4.64 5.71
CA PRO A 184 4.87 5.89 6.34
C PRO A 184 5.73 7.09 5.95
N ALA A 185 7.06 6.94 5.88
CA ALA A 185 7.93 8.03 5.47
C ALA A 185 7.62 8.51 4.04
N ALA A 186 7.47 7.57 3.09
CA ALA A 186 7.15 7.88 1.71
C ALA A 186 5.77 8.57 1.56
N LEU A 187 4.74 8.07 2.26
CA LEU A 187 3.42 8.71 2.28
C LEU A 187 3.51 10.13 2.83
N GLY A 188 4.29 10.35 3.89
CA GLY A 188 4.53 11.67 4.44
C GLY A 188 5.13 12.64 3.42
N TRP A 189 6.18 12.25 2.71
CA TRP A 189 6.81 13.10 1.69
C TRP A 189 5.86 13.50 0.56
N ILE A 190 5.01 12.56 0.11
CA ILE A 190 4.01 12.84 -0.92
C ILE A 190 2.93 13.80 -0.39
N ALA A 191 2.46 13.57 0.83
CA ALA A 191 1.45 14.42 1.44
C ALA A 191 1.94 15.85 1.68
N GLU A 192 3.25 16.05 1.92
CA GLU A 192 3.91 17.36 2.00
C GLU A 192 4.16 18.00 0.63
N GLY A 193 3.98 17.27 -0.48
CA GLY A 193 4.30 17.74 -1.83
C GLY A 193 5.80 17.86 -2.09
N ARG A 194 6.63 17.06 -1.41
CA ARG A 194 8.10 17.01 -1.61
C ARG A 194 8.49 16.14 -2.80
N ILE A 195 7.57 15.32 -3.25
CA ILE A 195 7.73 14.38 -4.37
C ILE A 195 6.48 14.46 -5.26
#